data_7045d6781dd4df7b9dec65033ea50ac7
#
_entry.id   7045d6781dd4df7b9dec65033ea50ac7
#
_cell.length_a   1.000
_cell.length_b   1.000
_cell.length_c   1.000
_cell.angle_alpha   90.00
_cell.angle_beta   90.00
_cell.angle_gamma   90.00
#
_symmetry.space_group_name_H-M   'P 1'
#
loop_
_entity.id
_entity.type
_entity.pdbx_description
1 polymer ?
#
loop_
_entity_poly.entity_id
_entity_poly.type
_entity_poly.pdbx_seq_one_letter_code
_entity_poly.pdbx_strand_id
1 'polypeptide(L)'
;MDRIKFAFKRVNSPVACCALSAKVGTRDEEPQFGGLAHLNEHMLFKGTQKRGSTGINNILENVGGELNAYTTKEETVIHATVLKGDLRKAVDLLFELAFTSIYPQKELIKEKEVVYEEIISYKDSP
;
A
#
# COMPACT_ATOMS: atom_id res chain seq x y z
N MET A 1 9.83 -19.62 -7.09
CA MET A 1 8.88 -18.50 -7.19
C MET A 1 7.67 -18.78 -6.33
N ASP A 2 7.44 -17.93 -5.38
CA ASP A 2 6.31 -18.09 -4.49
C ASP A 2 5.01 -17.85 -5.25
N ARG A 3 4.02 -18.67 -4.95
CA ARG A 3 2.73 -18.59 -5.61
C ARG A 3 1.86 -17.55 -4.92
N ILE A 4 1.23 -16.71 -5.74
CA ILE A 4 0.18 -15.82 -5.25
C ILE A 4 -1.08 -16.68 -5.07
N LYS A 5 -1.65 -16.62 -3.87
CA LYS A 5 -2.91 -17.31 -3.59
C LYS A 5 -4.06 -16.35 -3.84
N PHE A 6 -5.09 -16.83 -4.52
CA PHE A 6 -6.27 -16.04 -4.79
C PHE A 6 -7.44 -16.54 -3.96
N ALA A 7 -8.21 -15.59 -3.43
CA ALA A 7 -9.51 -15.87 -2.85
C ALA A 7 -10.52 -14.89 -3.49
N PHE A 8 -11.68 -15.40 -3.85
CA PHE A 8 -12.70 -14.62 -4.53
C PHE A 8 -14.06 -14.95 -3.93
N LYS A 9 -14.84 -13.90 -3.66
CA LYS A 9 -16.21 -14.03 -3.20
C LYS A 9 -17.10 -13.09 -3.99
N ARG A 10 -18.07 -13.65 -4.71
CA ARG A 10 -19.07 -12.84 -5.42
C ARG A 10 -20.13 -12.38 -4.43
N VAL A 11 -20.42 -11.08 -4.44
CA VAL A 11 -21.50 -10.49 -3.65
C VAL A 11 -22.39 -9.66 -4.56
N ASN A 12 -23.64 -9.50 -4.17
CA ASN A 12 -24.60 -8.69 -4.92
C ASN A 12 -24.49 -7.23 -4.43
N SER A 13 -23.51 -6.52 -4.96
CA SER A 13 -23.24 -5.13 -4.58
C SER A 13 -22.70 -4.37 -5.79
N PRO A 14 -23.02 -3.05 -5.91
CA PRO A 14 -22.41 -2.21 -6.92
C PRO A 14 -20.94 -1.90 -6.63
N VAL A 15 -20.50 -2.14 -5.40
CA VAL A 15 -19.14 -1.85 -4.92
C VAL A 15 -18.33 -3.14 -4.88
N ALA A 16 -17.07 -3.05 -5.32
CA ALA A 16 -16.12 -4.14 -5.25
C ALA A 16 -14.91 -3.71 -4.43
N CYS A 17 -14.41 -4.63 -3.62
CA CYS A 17 -13.21 -4.43 -2.84
C CYS A 17 -12.16 -5.45 -3.27
N CYS A 18 -10.90 -5.03 -3.32
CA CYS A 18 -9.79 -5.94 -3.55
C CYS A 18 -8.64 -5.58 -2.62
N ALA A 19 -7.84 -6.58 -2.28
CA ALA A 19 -6.69 -6.41 -1.41
C ALA A 19 -5.57 -7.32 -1.85
N LEU A 20 -4.34 -6.84 -1.71
CA LEU A 20 -3.13 -7.63 -1.90
C LEU A 20 -2.38 -7.62 -0.58
N SER A 21 -2.13 -8.81 -0.03
CA SER A 21 -1.49 -8.97 1.26
C SER A 21 -0.16 -9.71 1.12
N ALA A 22 0.85 -9.21 1.81
CA ALA A 22 2.14 -9.87 1.96
C ALA A 22 2.33 -10.24 3.43
N LYS A 23 2.79 -11.45 3.70
CA LYS A 23 3.04 -11.92 5.08
C LYS A 23 4.37 -11.37 5.61
N VAL A 24 4.50 -10.06 5.60
CA VAL A 24 5.66 -9.34 6.13
C VAL A 24 5.15 -8.13 6.89
N GLY A 25 5.48 -8.04 8.16
CA GLY A 25 5.03 -6.95 9.00
C GLY A 25 6.14 -6.48 9.93
N THR A 26 5.78 -5.67 10.93
CA THR A 26 6.77 -5.08 11.84
C THR A 26 7.52 -6.12 12.65
N ARG A 27 6.95 -7.31 12.87
CA ARG A 27 7.62 -8.40 13.59
C ARG A 27 8.84 -8.95 12.83
N ASP A 28 8.85 -8.80 11.51
CA ASP A 28 9.93 -9.30 10.65
C ASP A 28 11.11 -8.33 10.55
N GLU A 29 10.98 -7.14 11.14
CA GLU A 29 12.05 -6.14 11.13
C GLU A 29 13.20 -6.54 12.05
N GLU A 30 14.43 -6.33 11.59
CA GLU A 30 15.59 -6.43 12.48
C GLU A 30 15.58 -5.24 13.44
N PRO A 31 16.08 -5.38 14.70
CA PRO A 31 16.02 -4.32 15.68
C PRO A 31 16.60 -2.97 15.23
N GLN A 32 17.66 -3.00 14.40
CA GLN A 32 18.29 -1.79 13.90
C GLN A 32 17.48 -1.11 12.78
N PHE A 33 16.47 -1.76 12.23
CA PHE A 33 15.64 -1.25 11.16
C PHE A 33 14.18 -1.04 11.59
N GLY A 34 13.96 -0.69 12.86
CA GLY A 34 12.62 -0.40 13.34
C GLY A 34 11.95 0.71 12.54
N GLY A 35 10.70 0.45 12.12
CA GLY A 35 9.94 1.38 11.28
C GLY A 35 10.06 1.12 9.79
N LEU A 36 10.86 0.15 9.36
CA LEU A 36 11.07 -0.14 7.93
C LEU A 36 9.79 -0.56 7.22
N ALA A 37 8.98 -1.41 7.84
CA ALA A 37 7.72 -1.85 7.24
C ALA A 37 6.75 -0.69 7.03
N HIS A 38 6.66 0.21 8.01
CA HIS A 38 5.83 1.41 7.91
C HIS A 38 6.35 2.36 6.82
N LEU A 39 7.66 2.53 6.74
CA LEU A 39 8.29 3.33 5.69
C LEU A 39 8.00 2.74 4.30
N ASN A 40 8.10 1.43 4.16
CA ASN A 40 7.79 0.75 2.91
C ASN A 40 6.35 1.02 2.48
N GLU A 41 5.40 0.94 3.43
CA GLU A 41 4.00 1.26 3.16
C GLU A 41 3.86 2.67 2.57
N HIS A 42 4.48 3.68 3.17
CA HIS A 42 4.46 5.05 2.66
C HIS A 42 5.07 5.14 1.25
N MET A 43 6.16 4.43 1.01
CA MET A 43 6.88 4.50 -0.26
C MET A 43 6.15 3.84 -1.43
N LEU A 44 5.25 2.89 -1.16
CA LEU A 44 4.48 2.24 -2.23
C LEU A 44 3.68 3.21 -3.08
N PHE A 45 3.27 4.34 -2.50
CA PHE A 45 2.46 5.35 -3.20
C PHE A 45 3.28 6.47 -3.84
N LYS A 46 4.61 6.39 -3.81
CA LYS A 46 5.48 7.50 -4.22
C LYS A 46 6.03 7.39 -5.64
N GLY A 47 5.86 6.26 -6.28
CA GLY A 47 6.24 6.09 -7.67
C GLY A 47 6.46 4.65 -8.07
N THR A 48 6.04 4.34 -9.29
CA THR A 48 6.28 3.05 -9.93
C THR A 48 7.05 3.30 -11.23
N GLN A 49 7.41 2.22 -11.93
CA GLN A 49 8.05 2.33 -13.25
C GLN A 49 7.16 3.06 -14.27
N LYS A 50 5.84 3.06 -14.07
CA LYS A 50 4.89 3.63 -15.03
C LYS A 50 4.49 5.06 -14.70
N ARG A 51 4.45 5.45 -13.42
CA ARG A 51 3.87 6.72 -13.02
C ARG A 51 4.37 7.21 -11.66
N GLY A 52 4.29 8.51 -11.45
CA GLY A 52 4.61 9.13 -10.16
C GLY A 52 3.45 9.08 -9.19
N SER A 53 3.62 9.68 -8.01
CA SER A 53 2.62 9.64 -6.93
C SER A 53 1.27 10.25 -7.34
N THR A 54 1.30 11.36 -8.07
CA THR A 54 0.05 12.00 -8.54
C THR A 54 -0.72 11.06 -9.46
N GLY A 55 -0.03 10.40 -10.40
CA GLY A 55 -0.65 9.44 -11.30
C GLY A 55 -1.24 8.25 -10.57
N ILE A 56 -0.53 7.74 -9.55
CA ILE A 56 -1.01 6.63 -8.71
C ILE A 56 -2.31 7.02 -8.02
N ASN A 57 -2.32 8.16 -7.34
CA ASN A 57 -3.48 8.60 -6.59
C ASN A 57 -4.68 8.91 -7.50
N ASN A 58 -4.44 9.46 -8.67
CA ASN A 58 -5.51 9.87 -9.58
C ASN A 58 -6.24 8.70 -10.25
N ILE A 59 -5.59 7.55 -10.42
CA ILE A 59 -6.21 6.41 -11.13
C ILE A 59 -7.56 6.03 -10.54
N LEU A 60 -7.63 5.85 -9.23
CA LEU A 60 -8.88 5.47 -8.57
C LEU A 60 -9.73 6.67 -8.18
N GLU A 61 -9.12 7.80 -7.84
CA GLU A 61 -9.87 9.02 -7.54
C GLU A 61 -10.72 9.47 -8.73
N ASN A 62 -10.20 9.34 -9.95
CA ASN A 62 -10.92 9.73 -11.17
C ASN A 62 -12.20 8.90 -11.40
N VAL A 63 -12.32 7.75 -10.78
CA VAL A 63 -13.52 6.89 -10.87
C VAL A 63 -14.23 6.78 -9.51
N GLY A 64 -13.93 7.68 -8.58
CA GLY A 64 -14.56 7.71 -7.26
C GLY A 64 -14.13 6.57 -6.33
N GLY A 65 -13.02 5.92 -6.62
CA GLY A 65 -12.50 4.83 -5.80
C GLY A 65 -11.56 5.32 -4.70
N GLU A 66 -11.25 4.41 -3.79
CA GLU A 66 -10.32 4.64 -2.69
C GLU A 66 -9.18 3.63 -2.72
N LEU A 67 -7.99 4.10 -2.38
CA LEU A 67 -6.78 3.28 -2.30
C LEU A 67 -6.13 3.54 -0.94
N ASN A 68 -5.88 2.49 -0.18
CA ASN A 68 -5.28 2.58 1.14
C ASN A 68 -4.33 1.42 1.39
N ALA A 69 -3.52 1.56 2.44
CA ALA A 69 -2.63 0.51 2.89
C ALA A 69 -2.53 0.52 4.40
N TYR A 70 -2.20 -0.63 4.99
CA TYR A 70 -1.86 -0.71 6.40
C TYR A 70 -0.83 -1.81 6.63
N THR A 71 -0.07 -1.65 7.71
CA THR A 71 0.93 -2.62 8.14
C THR A 71 0.61 -3.06 9.57
N THR A 72 0.60 -4.37 9.79
CA THR A 72 0.45 -4.96 11.12
C THR A 72 1.77 -5.62 11.52
N LYS A 73 1.78 -6.28 12.65
CA LYS A 73 2.94 -7.08 13.08
C LYS A 73 3.23 -8.24 12.13
N GLU A 74 2.20 -8.76 11.46
CA GLU A 74 2.26 -9.99 10.68
C GLU A 74 2.20 -9.77 9.18
N GLU A 75 1.59 -8.67 8.73
CA GLU A 75 1.33 -8.48 7.30
C GLU A 75 1.31 -7.02 6.88
N THR A 76 1.52 -6.81 5.59
CA THR A 76 1.35 -5.52 4.91
C THR A 76 0.26 -5.72 3.87
N VAL A 77 -0.75 -4.86 3.89
CA VAL A 77 -1.91 -4.97 3.01
C VAL A 77 -2.11 -3.66 2.26
N ILE A 78 -2.25 -3.76 0.94
CA ILE A 78 -2.76 -2.65 0.12
C ILE A 78 -4.13 -3.05 -0.38
N HIS A 79 -5.08 -2.13 -0.33
CA HIS A 79 -6.46 -2.43 -0.68
C HIS A 79 -7.14 -1.27 -1.38
N ALA A 80 -8.15 -1.59 -2.15
CA ALA A 80 -8.91 -0.62 -2.91
C ALA A 80 -10.39 -0.93 -2.86
N THR A 81 -11.21 0.11 -2.91
CA THR A 81 -12.66 0.03 -3.01
C THR A 81 -13.08 0.84 -4.22
N VAL A 82 -13.80 0.23 -5.14
CA VAL A 82 -14.24 0.84 -6.40
C VAL A 82 -15.65 0.36 -6.76
N LEU A 83 -16.27 0.99 -7.75
CA LEU A 83 -17.44 0.41 -8.39
C LEU A 83 -17.03 -0.85 -9.12
N LYS A 84 -17.91 -1.85 -9.18
CA LYS A 84 -17.57 -3.17 -9.72
C LYS A 84 -17.02 -3.15 -11.15
N GLY A 85 -17.43 -2.19 -11.97
CA GLY A 85 -16.93 -2.03 -13.33
C GLY A 85 -15.46 -1.62 -13.41
N ASP A 86 -14.90 -1.09 -12.33
CA ASP A 86 -13.52 -0.63 -12.25
C ASP A 86 -12.62 -1.60 -11.47
N LEU A 87 -13.13 -2.77 -11.10
CA LEU A 87 -12.37 -3.74 -10.29
C LEU A 87 -11.05 -4.14 -10.96
N ARG A 88 -11.05 -4.39 -12.26
CA ARG A 88 -9.82 -4.76 -12.97
C ARG A 88 -8.76 -3.66 -12.87
N LYS A 89 -9.17 -2.40 -13.02
CA LYS A 89 -8.29 -1.24 -12.88
C LYS A 89 -7.67 -1.20 -11.49
N ALA A 90 -8.46 -1.47 -10.46
CA ALA A 90 -7.99 -1.50 -9.07
C ALA A 90 -7.01 -2.65 -8.85
N VAL A 91 -7.33 -3.85 -9.31
CA VAL A 91 -6.44 -5.02 -9.17
C VAL A 91 -5.11 -4.77 -9.88
N ASP A 92 -5.14 -4.26 -11.11
CA ASP A 92 -3.92 -3.95 -11.86
C ASP A 92 -3.06 -2.93 -11.12
N LEU A 93 -3.68 -1.92 -10.49
CA LEU A 93 -2.96 -0.93 -9.72
C LEU A 93 -2.29 -1.54 -8.48
N LEU A 94 -2.98 -2.43 -7.75
CA LEU A 94 -2.38 -3.10 -6.60
C LEU A 94 -1.14 -3.90 -7.00
N PHE A 95 -1.20 -4.62 -8.11
CA PHE A 95 -0.04 -5.35 -8.63
C PHE A 95 1.09 -4.40 -9.04
N GLU A 96 0.77 -3.29 -9.68
CA GLU A 96 1.75 -2.28 -10.06
C GLU A 96 2.49 -1.76 -8.81
N LEU A 97 1.76 -1.39 -7.77
CA LEU A 97 2.35 -0.88 -6.53
C LEU A 97 3.23 -1.93 -5.84
N ALA A 98 2.78 -3.17 -5.80
CA ALA A 98 3.50 -4.23 -5.11
C ALA A 98 4.78 -4.65 -5.83
N PHE A 99 4.79 -4.66 -7.17
CA PHE A 99 5.86 -5.28 -7.94
C PHE A 99 6.70 -4.31 -8.77
N THR A 100 6.27 -3.06 -8.96
CA THR A 100 6.99 -2.11 -9.81
C THR A 100 7.32 -0.78 -9.14
N SER A 101 7.19 -0.69 -7.82
CA SER A 101 7.60 0.50 -7.06
C SER A 101 9.11 0.74 -7.20
N ILE A 102 9.49 2.00 -7.39
CA ILE A 102 10.89 2.38 -7.64
C ILE A 102 11.56 3.08 -6.45
N TYR A 103 10.82 3.35 -5.40
CA TYR A 103 11.32 3.98 -4.16
C TYR A 103 12.17 5.23 -4.45
N PRO A 104 11.58 6.31 -5.02
CA PRO A 104 12.37 7.49 -5.40
C PRO A 104 13.16 8.06 -4.21
N GLN A 105 14.44 8.35 -4.44
CA GLN A 105 15.35 8.81 -3.37
C GLN A 105 14.85 10.07 -2.68
N LYS A 106 14.35 11.05 -3.44
CA LYS A 106 13.84 12.30 -2.87
C LYS A 106 12.65 12.07 -1.95
N GLU A 107 11.76 11.17 -2.35
CA GLU A 107 10.60 10.83 -1.54
C GLU A 107 10.99 10.02 -0.30
N LEU A 108 12.00 9.16 -0.44
CA LEU A 108 12.50 8.36 0.69
C LEU A 108 13.00 9.26 1.82
N ILE A 109 13.75 10.31 1.49
CA ILE A 109 14.27 11.24 2.47
C ILE A 109 13.14 11.94 3.22
N LYS A 110 12.11 12.39 2.49
CA LYS A 110 10.93 13.04 3.09
C LYS A 110 10.13 12.09 3.98
N GLU A 111 9.88 10.89 3.50
CA GLU A 111 9.04 9.92 4.21
C GLU A 111 9.70 9.37 5.46
N LYS A 112 11.01 9.29 5.50
CA LYS A 112 11.74 8.93 6.73
C LYS A 112 11.42 9.89 7.88
N GLU A 113 11.37 11.18 7.60
CA GLU A 113 11.01 12.19 8.60
C GLU A 113 9.56 12.05 9.03
N VAL A 114 8.64 11.85 8.07
CA VAL A 114 7.21 11.67 8.36
C VAL A 114 7.00 10.46 9.27
N VAL A 115 7.59 9.32 8.92
CA VAL A 115 7.48 8.09 9.72
C VAL A 115 8.08 8.27 11.11
N TYR A 116 9.22 8.93 11.19
CA TYR A 116 9.87 9.22 12.47
C TYR A 116 8.95 10.05 13.39
N GLU A 117 8.34 11.09 12.86
CA GLU A 117 7.41 11.93 13.61
C GLU A 117 6.16 11.15 14.04
N GLU A 118 5.63 10.29 13.19
CA GLU A 118 4.50 9.43 13.53
C GLU A 118 4.83 8.47 14.68
N ILE A 119 6.02 7.86 14.65
CA ILE A 119 6.47 6.95 15.70
C ILE A 119 6.59 7.70 17.04
N ILE A 120 7.17 8.89 17.03
CA ILE A 120 7.28 9.72 18.23
C ILE A 120 5.89 10.09 18.76
N SER A 121 4.98 10.47 17.87
CA SER A 121 3.62 10.82 18.24
C SER A 121 2.90 9.65 18.93
N TYR A 122 3.08 8.43 18.45
CA TYR A 122 2.48 7.25 19.08
C TYR A 122 3.08 6.94 20.45
N LYS A 123 4.37 7.21 20.65
CA LYS A 123 5.01 7.01 21.95
C LYS A 123 4.55 8.03 22.98
N ASP A 124 4.22 9.24 22.55
CA ASP A 124 3.77 10.33 23.41
C ASP A 124 2.27 10.26 23.71
N SER A 125 1.51 9.43 22.98
CA SER A 125 0.08 9.23 23.21
C SER A 125 -0.14 8.07 24.18
N PRO A 126 -0.93 8.29 25.23
CA PRO A 126 -1.30 7.19 26.15
C PRO A 126 -2.21 6.16 25.50
#